data_a618113b666c12add5b70761b265f32f
#
_entry.id   a618113b666c12add5b70761b265f32f
#
_cell.length_a   1.000
_cell.length_b   1.000
_cell.length_c   1.000
_cell.angle_alpha   90.00
_cell.angle_beta   90.00
_cell.angle_gamma   90.00
#
_symmetry.space_group_name_H-M   'P 1'
#
loop_
_entity.id
_entity.type
_entity.pdbx_description
1 polymer ?
#
loop_
_entity_poly.entity_id
_entity_poly.type
_entity_poly.pdbx_seq_one_letter_code
_entity_poly.pdbx_strand_id
1 'polypeptide(L)'
;VNWLVPEAELEKKVNDVIAKVTAQSAPVLTMAKKAIMGSLGLPLRDGVRNSMKVFLNELAELEDSQEGLRALVEKRAPKWKNR
;
A
#
# COMPACT_ATOMS: atom_id res chain seq x y z
N VAL A 1 -1.38 19.17 2.74
CA VAL A 1 -0.24 19.04 3.68
C VAL A 1 -0.59 18.04 4.76
N ASN A 2 0.17 16.95 4.85
CA ASN A 2 -0.08 15.89 5.84
C ASN A 2 0.64 16.16 7.16
N TRP A 3 1.81 16.77 7.12
CA TRP A 3 2.61 17.08 8.31
C TRP A 3 3.26 18.46 8.19
N LEU A 4 3.33 19.13 9.32
CA LEU A 4 4.07 20.39 9.48
C LEU A 4 5.07 20.19 10.60
N VAL A 5 6.35 20.40 10.32
CA VAL A 5 7.43 20.26 11.29
C VAL A 5 8.40 21.44 11.18
N PRO A 6 9.12 21.79 12.26
CA PRO A 6 10.20 22.77 12.19
C PRO A 6 11.28 22.33 11.18
N GLU A 7 11.96 23.30 10.55
CA GLU A 7 12.99 23.03 9.54
C GLU A 7 14.07 22.06 10.06
N ALA A 8 14.49 22.22 11.31
CA ALA A 8 15.49 21.34 11.94
C ALA A 8 15.06 19.87 12.05
N GLU A 9 13.76 19.59 12.00
CA GLU A 9 13.19 18.23 12.09
C GLU A 9 12.75 17.65 10.73
N LEU A 10 12.87 18.43 9.66
CA LEU A 10 12.39 18.03 8.34
C LEU A 10 13.01 16.73 7.86
N GLU A 11 14.34 16.63 7.91
CA GLU A 11 15.08 15.44 7.46
C GLU A 11 14.67 14.18 8.23
N LYS A 12 14.58 14.31 9.56
CA LYS A 12 14.11 13.21 10.42
C LYS A 12 12.69 12.76 10.03
N LYS A 13 11.78 13.71 9.80
CA LYS A 13 10.40 13.41 9.41
C LYS A 13 10.34 12.72 8.06
N VAL A 14 11.12 13.18 7.09
CA VAL A 14 11.21 12.55 5.76
C VAL A 14 11.68 11.10 5.88
N ASN A 15 12.75 10.86 6.64
CA ASN A 15 13.28 9.51 6.85
C ASN A 15 12.30 8.60 7.58
N ASP A 16 11.56 9.11 8.56
CA ASP A 16 10.50 8.36 9.26
C ASP A 16 9.38 7.92 8.30
N VAL A 17 8.97 8.80 7.38
CA VAL A 17 7.94 8.49 6.38
C VAL A 17 8.46 7.46 5.37
N ILE A 18 9.69 7.65 4.87
CA ILE A 18 10.33 6.70 3.95
C ILE A 18 10.42 5.32 4.60
N ALA A 19 10.86 5.24 5.86
CA ALA A 19 10.96 3.97 6.58
C ALA A 19 9.62 3.25 6.71
N LYS A 20 8.53 3.98 6.97
CA LYS A 20 7.17 3.40 7.04
C LYS A 20 6.70 2.86 5.69
N VAL A 21 6.97 3.57 4.61
CA VAL A 21 6.57 3.15 3.26
C VAL A 21 7.40 1.95 2.81
N THR A 22 8.71 2.00 2.99
CA THR A 22 9.63 0.93 2.55
C THR A 22 9.56 -0.35 3.41
N ALA A 23 8.94 -0.27 4.58
CA ALA A 23 8.62 -1.46 5.39
C ALA A 23 7.46 -2.29 4.82
N GLN A 24 6.77 -1.79 3.79
CA GLN A 24 5.66 -2.49 3.16
C GLN A 24 6.12 -3.28 1.92
N SER A 25 5.33 -4.25 1.50
CA SER A 25 5.57 -4.97 0.25
C SER A 25 5.49 -4.03 -0.95
N ALA A 26 6.54 -3.96 -1.75
CA ALA A 26 6.60 -3.09 -2.94
C ALA A 26 5.51 -3.43 -3.99
N PRO A 27 5.27 -4.70 -4.36
CA PRO A 27 4.19 -5.02 -5.29
C PRO A 27 2.80 -4.70 -4.73
N VAL A 28 2.56 -4.88 -3.43
CA VAL A 28 1.28 -4.50 -2.81
C VAL A 28 1.07 -2.98 -2.87
N LEU A 29 2.10 -2.17 -2.60
CA LEU A 29 2.03 -0.72 -2.77
C LEU A 29 1.75 -0.32 -4.22
N THR A 30 2.33 -1.03 -5.17
CA THR A 30 2.08 -0.81 -6.60
C THR A 30 0.61 -1.07 -6.93
N MET A 31 0.02 -2.14 -6.41
CA MET A 31 -1.41 -2.43 -6.61
C MET A 31 -2.31 -1.39 -5.96
N ALA A 32 -1.99 -0.94 -4.76
CA ALA A 32 -2.72 0.14 -4.10
C ALA A 32 -2.71 1.43 -4.94
N LYS A 33 -1.55 1.84 -5.43
CA LYS A 33 -1.41 2.99 -6.33
C LYS A 33 -2.20 2.80 -7.63
N LYS A 34 -2.14 1.62 -8.23
CA LYS A 34 -2.89 1.28 -9.45
C LYS A 34 -4.40 1.40 -9.24
N ALA A 35 -4.91 0.88 -8.12
CA ALA A 35 -6.33 1.00 -7.79
C ALA A 35 -6.77 2.46 -7.63
N ILE A 36 -6.00 3.26 -6.91
CA ILE A 36 -6.30 4.69 -6.69
C ILE A 36 -6.24 5.45 -8.01
N MET A 37 -5.12 5.38 -8.73
CA MET A 37 -4.90 6.16 -9.94
C MET A 37 -5.85 5.77 -11.07
N GLY A 38 -6.16 4.49 -11.21
CA GLY A 38 -7.11 3.98 -12.20
C GLY A 38 -8.57 4.32 -11.89
N SER A 39 -8.87 4.77 -10.67
CA SER A 39 -10.22 5.17 -10.25
C SER A 39 -10.44 6.68 -10.26
N LEU A 40 -9.38 7.47 -10.39
CA LEU A 40 -9.48 8.93 -10.43
C LEU A 40 -10.31 9.40 -11.64
N GLY A 41 -11.22 10.34 -11.38
CA GLY A 41 -12.08 10.91 -12.41
C GLY A 41 -13.24 10.01 -12.86
N LEU A 42 -13.36 8.80 -12.35
CA LEU A 42 -14.49 7.92 -12.62
C LEU A 42 -15.66 8.20 -11.68
N PRO A 43 -16.90 7.95 -12.12
CA PRO A 43 -18.04 7.85 -11.21
C PRO A 43 -17.73 6.84 -10.09
N LEU A 44 -18.23 7.06 -8.88
CA LEU A 44 -17.95 6.22 -7.71
C LEU A 44 -18.13 4.72 -7.99
N ARG A 45 -19.22 4.35 -8.64
CA ARG A 45 -19.54 2.94 -8.98
C ARG A 45 -18.45 2.31 -9.85
N ASP A 46 -17.95 3.04 -10.83
CA ASP A 46 -16.94 2.57 -11.78
C ASP A 46 -15.55 2.52 -11.11
N GLY A 47 -15.24 3.50 -10.25
CA GLY A 47 -14.02 3.51 -9.44
C GLY A 47 -13.96 2.31 -8.49
N VAL A 48 -15.06 2.01 -7.80
CA VAL A 48 -15.17 0.80 -6.95
C VAL A 48 -14.97 -0.46 -7.77
N ARG A 49 -15.63 -0.56 -8.93
CA ARG A 49 -15.48 -1.73 -9.82
C ARG A 49 -14.04 -1.91 -10.29
N ASN A 50 -13.34 -0.82 -10.64
CA ASN A 50 -11.93 -0.85 -11.02
C ASN A 50 -11.05 -1.35 -9.87
N SER A 51 -11.25 -0.83 -8.66
CA SER A 51 -10.51 -1.27 -7.48
C SER A 51 -10.73 -2.75 -7.16
N MET A 52 -11.96 -3.23 -7.32
CA MET A 52 -12.28 -4.65 -7.15
C MET A 52 -11.56 -5.54 -8.17
N LYS A 53 -11.44 -5.10 -9.43
CA LYS A 53 -10.68 -5.83 -10.46
C LYS A 53 -9.21 -5.96 -10.09
N VAL A 54 -8.60 -4.85 -9.65
CA VAL A 54 -7.19 -4.86 -9.20
C VAL A 54 -7.02 -5.81 -8.01
N PHE A 55 -7.94 -5.77 -7.05
CA PHE A 55 -7.90 -6.65 -5.87
C PHE A 55 -8.01 -8.13 -6.26
N LEU A 56 -9.01 -8.50 -7.04
CA LEU A 56 -9.33 -9.91 -7.33
C LEU A 56 -8.35 -10.54 -8.34
N ASN A 57 -7.91 -9.78 -9.34
CA ASN A 57 -7.15 -10.32 -10.47
C ASN A 57 -5.64 -10.12 -10.32
N GLU A 58 -5.20 -9.22 -9.47
CA GLU A 58 -3.79 -8.87 -9.37
C GLU A 58 -3.26 -8.97 -7.94
N LEU A 59 -3.87 -8.26 -6.99
CA LEU A 59 -3.41 -8.26 -5.60
C LEU A 59 -3.53 -9.66 -4.95
N ALA A 60 -4.64 -10.36 -5.19
CA ALA A 60 -4.88 -11.66 -4.60
C ALA A 60 -3.88 -12.75 -5.08
N GLU A 61 -3.27 -12.56 -6.25
CA GLU A 61 -2.26 -13.48 -6.79
C GLU A 61 -0.87 -13.29 -6.18
N LEU A 62 -0.63 -12.18 -5.47
CA LEU A 62 0.67 -11.91 -4.86
C LEU A 62 0.93 -12.81 -3.64
N GLU A 63 2.12 -13.37 -3.54
CA GLU A 63 2.54 -14.11 -2.34
C GLU A 63 2.52 -13.23 -1.10
N ASP A 64 2.93 -11.97 -1.23
CA ASP A 64 2.94 -11.00 -0.14
C ASP A 64 1.52 -10.63 0.34
N SER A 65 0.52 -10.67 -0.53
CA SER A 65 -0.88 -10.51 -0.13
C SER A 65 -1.32 -11.63 0.82
N GLN A 66 -0.98 -12.86 0.50
CA GLN A 66 -1.27 -14.02 1.35
C GLN A 66 -0.45 -14.01 2.64
N GLU A 67 0.82 -13.59 2.55
CA GLU A 67 1.67 -13.42 3.74
C GLU A 67 1.10 -12.36 4.69
N GLY A 68 0.62 -11.24 4.17
CA GLY A 68 -0.01 -10.19 4.97
C GLY A 68 -1.22 -10.70 5.75
N LEU A 69 -2.11 -11.44 5.09
CA LEU A 69 -3.26 -12.06 5.74
C LEU A 69 -2.86 -13.10 6.80
N ARG A 70 -1.88 -13.93 6.49
CA ARG A 70 -1.35 -14.93 7.42
C ARG A 70 -0.73 -14.28 8.65
N ALA A 71 0.11 -13.26 8.44
CA ALA A 71 0.73 -12.50 9.52
C ALA A 71 -0.30 -11.85 10.45
N LEU A 72 -1.39 -11.32 9.87
CA LEU A 72 -2.49 -10.72 10.63
C LEU A 72 -3.19 -11.76 11.52
N VAL A 73 -3.52 -12.94 10.99
CA VAL A 73 -4.15 -14.03 11.75
C VAL A 73 -3.22 -14.54 12.85
N GLU A 74 -1.94 -14.71 12.55
CA GLU A 74 -0.92 -15.20 13.48
C GLU A 74 -0.42 -14.11 14.45
N LYS A 75 -0.88 -12.86 14.30
CA LYS A 75 -0.48 -11.69 15.14
C LYS A 75 1.03 -11.50 15.19
N ARG A 76 1.70 -11.64 14.07
CA ARG A 76 3.14 -11.44 13.89
C ARG A 76 3.43 -10.41 12.81
N ALA A 77 4.68 -9.92 12.76
CA ALA A 77 5.13 -9.09 11.66
C ALA A 77 5.20 -9.91 10.35
N PRO A 78 4.76 -9.35 9.21
CA PRO A 78 4.88 -10.01 7.92
C PRO A 78 6.34 -10.06 7.45
N LYS A 79 6.66 -11.08 6.66
CA LYS A 79 7.96 -11.25 6.01
C LYS A 79 7.78 -11.13 4.50
N TRP A 80 7.95 -9.92 4.01
CA TRP A 80 7.76 -9.63 2.59
C TRP A 80 8.83 -10.26 1.70
N LYS A 81 8.42 -10.84 0.59
CA LYS A 81 9.30 -11.37 -0.45
C LYS A 81 9.34 -10.47 -1.69
N ASN A 82 8.52 -9.41 -1.70
CA ASN A 82 8.33 -8.48 -2.81
C ASN A 82 7.82 -9.18 -4.10
N ARG A 83 6.90 -10.08 -3.94
CA ARG A 83 6.27 -10.80 -5.04
C ARG A 83 4.87 -11.35 -4.66
#